data_6535e245c124868549d3136197cce966
#
_entry.id   6535e245c124868549d3136197cce966
#
_cell.length_a   1.000
_cell.length_b   1.000
_cell.length_c   1.000
_cell.angle_alpha   90.00
_cell.angle_beta   90.00
_cell.angle_gamma   90.00
#
_symmetry.space_group_name_H-M   'P 1'
#
loop_
_entity.id
_entity.type
_entity.pdbx_description
1 polymer ?
#
loop_
_entity_poly.entity_id
_entity_poly.type
_entity_poly.pdbx_seq_one_letter_code
_entity_poly.pdbx_strand_id
1 'polypeptide(L)'
;MSKVGHERSTVVLGTRGSKLAVQQSEWVQAQLHALAPHVTVTLRRIQTSGDKILDVPLAQIGGKGLFVKEIEEALLSGEIDLAVHSMKDMPTELPEKLAILCVPPREDPRDALISRDGRSFMNLPRGARIGTSSLRRQSQLLHARPDLTIVMLRGNLDTRLKKLREGQFDAIVLAAAGLRRLGWAHEITEYLAPQISLPAIGQGALGIEGRRDDHFIQSLLSGLNHAPTKTAVLAERALLHRLQGGCQVPIAAHATLAGRRVILEGLVSSVDGKELIRDTVEGTIEDPESIGIQLAERLLARGGDKILQAIYGTT
;
A
#
# COMPACT_ATOMS: atom_id res chain seq x y z
N MET A 1 -42.04 26.68 7.87
CA MET A 1 -40.73 27.33 7.61
C MET A 1 -39.67 26.27 7.84
N SER A 2 -39.25 25.60 6.77
CA SER A 2 -38.19 24.59 6.82
C SER A 2 -36.87 25.30 7.07
N LYS A 3 -36.15 24.90 8.12
CA LYS A 3 -34.76 25.32 8.35
C LYS A 3 -33.95 24.86 7.13
N VAL A 4 -33.55 25.81 6.30
CA VAL A 4 -32.49 25.60 5.29
C VAL A 4 -31.25 25.24 6.11
N GLY A 5 -30.95 23.95 6.17
CA GLY A 5 -29.69 23.49 6.74
C GLY A 5 -28.58 24.16 5.93
N HIS A 6 -27.66 24.86 6.60
CA HIS A 6 -26.45 25.34 5.95
C HIS A 6 -25.73 24.11 5.38
N GLU A 7 -25.75 23.97 4.04
CA GLU A 7 -24.96 22.93 3.40
C GLU A 7 -23.49 23.17 3.76
N ARG A 8 -22.87 22.14 4.31
CA ARG A 8 -21.46 22.17 4.68
C ARG A 8 -20.63 22.48 3.44
N SER A 9 -19.96 23.62 3.42
CA SER A 9 -19.19 24.11 2.26
C SER A 9 -17.69 23.98 2.43
N THR A 10 -17.23 23.46 3.57
CA THR A 10 -15.80 23.32 3.89
C THR A 10 -15.49 21.92 4.35
N VAL A 11 -14.39 21.37 3.86
CA VAL A 11 -13.85 20.02 4.19
C VAL A 11 -12.38 20.16 4.50
N VAL A 12 -11.93 19.57 5.61
CA VAL A 12 -10.53 19.51 6.00
C VAL A 12 -9.98 18.12 5.67
N LEU A 13 -9.00 18.05 4.76
CA LEU A 13 -8.34 16.82 4.35
C LEU A 13 -6.99 16.68 5.04
N GLY A 14 -6.86 15.65 5.89
CA GLY A 14 -5.63 15.33 6.60
C GLY A 14 -4.60 14.63 5.69
N THR A 15 -3.33 15.00 5.85
CA THR A 15 -2.22 14.41 5.12
C THR A 15 -0.96 14.35 5.96
N ARG A 16 -0.11 13.34 5.71
CA ARG A 16 1.25 13.32 6.25
C ARG A 16 2.13 14.39 5.57
N GLY A 17 3.27 14.70 6.19
CA GLY A 17 4.20 15.72 5.69
C GLY A 17 5.11 15.26 4.54
N SER A 18 5.15 13.96 4.18
CA SER A 18 6.02 13.49 3.10
C SER A 18 5.55 14.00 1.74
N LYS A 19 6.51 14.25 0.82
CA LYS A 19 6.23 14.76 -0.53
C LYS A 19 5.18 13.93 -1.26
N LEU A 20 5.28 12.60 -1.16
CA LEU A 20 4.31 11.69 -1.79
C LEU A 20 2.92 11.80 -1.15
N ALA A 21 2.82 11.86 0.18
CA ALA A 21 1.53 11.99 0.87
C ALA A 21 0.84 13.31 0.52
N VAL A 22 1.59 14.42 0.50
CA VAL A 22 1.05 15.72 0.09
C VAL A 22 0.55 15.67 -1.36
N GLN A 23 1.36 15.15 -2.30
CA GLN A 23 0.96 15.00 -3.71
C GLN A 23 -0.30 14.14 -3.89
N GLN A 24 -0.45 13.06 -3.12
CA GLN A 24 -1.65 12.22 -3.13
C GLN A 24 -2.88 12.97 -2.63
N SER A 25 -2.72 13.78 -1.58
CA SER A 25 -3.81 14.58 -1.01
C SER A 25 -4.19 15.77 -1.90
N GLU A 26 -3.22 16.41 -2.53
CA GLU A 26 -3.47 17.47 -3.53
C GLU A 26 -4.23 16.92 -4.74
N TRP A 27 -3.88 15.70 -5.18
CA TRP A 27 -4.63 15.04 -6.25
C TRP A 27 -6.09 14.79 -5.85
N VAL A 28 -6.35 14.25 -4.65
CA VAL A 28 -7.72 14.04 -4.14
C VAL A 28 -8.45 15.38 -4.00
N GLN A 29 -7.82 16.41 -3.47
CA GLN A 29 -8.37 17.77 -3.37
C GLN A 29 -8.83 18.29 -4.74
N ALA A 30 -7.97 18.14 -5.77
CA ALA A 30 -8.31 18.55 -7.12
C ALA A 30 -9.51 17.78 -7.71
N GLN A 31 -9.59 16.45 -7.46
CA GLN A 31 -10.73 15.65 -7.88
C GLN A 31 -12.02 16.08 -7.19
N LEU A 32 -11.97 16.33 -5.88
CA LEU A 32 -13.15 16.80 -5.13
C LEU A 32 -13.61 18.19 -5.57
N HIS A 33 -12.67 19.08 -5.87
CA HIS A 33 -13.01 20.39 -6.43
C HIS A 33 -13.69 20.28 -7.81
N ALA A 34 -13.25 19.35 -8.65
CA ALA A 34 -13.88 19.12 -9.95
C ALA A 34 -15.30 18.54 -9.81
N LEU A 35 -15.54 17.67 -8.82
CA LEU A 35 -16.83 17.03 -8.57
C LEU A 35 -17.82 17.99 -7.86
N ALA A 36 -17.33 18.83 -6.96
CA ALA A 36 -18.13 19.75 -6.15
C ALA A 36 -17.44 21.12 -6.01
N PRO A 37 -17.50 21.98 -7.03
CA PRO A 37 -16.80 23.27 -7.04
C PRO A 37 -17.25 24.24 -5.92
N HIS A 38 -18.43 24.01 -5.35
CA HIS A 38 -18.98 24.79 -4.23
C HIS A 38 -18.41 24.38 -2.86
N VAL A 39 -17.67 23.28 -2.79
CA VAL A 39 -17.04 22.79 -1.56
C VAL A 39 -15.56 23.22 -1.53
N THR A 40 -15.19 23.96 -0.52
CA THR A 40 -13.79 24.31 -0.27
C THR A 40 -13.09 23.18 0.48
N VAL A 41 -12.09 22.55 -0.15
CA VAL A 41 -11.29 21.51 0.48
C VAL A 41 -9.93 22.10 0.86
N THR A 42 -9.58 22.06 2.15
CA THR A 42 -8.28 22.53 2.68
C THR A 42 -7.43 21.37 3.16
N LEU A 43 -6.11 21.47 2.99
CA LEU A 43 -5.16 20.46 3.45
C LEU A 43 -4.65 20.79 4.85
N ARG A 44 -4.65 19.79 5.73
CA ARG A 44 -4.04 19.87 7.07
C ARG A 44 -2.95 18.81 7.22
N ARG A 45 -1.72 19.25 7.47
CA ARG A 45 -0.58 18.36 7.69
C ARG A 45 -0.60 17.84 9.12
N ILE A 46 -0.50 16.52 9.27
CA ILE A 46 -0.42 15.81 10.56
C ILE A 46 0.92 15.09 10.61
N GLN A 47 1.66 15.30 11.67
CA GLN A 47 2.93 14.62 11.89
C GLN A 47 2.68 13.30 12.61
N THR A 48 3.08 12.18 12.01
CA THR A 48 2.91 10.86 12.59
C THR A 48 4.17 10.39 13.31
N SER A 49 4.02 9.48 14.27
CA SER A 49 5.14 8.83 14.97
C SER A 49 6.05 8.10 13.99
N GLY A 50 5.50 7.49 12.94
CA GLY A 50 6.27 6.82 11.89
C GLY A 50 7.14 7.77 11.05
N ASP A 51 6.80 9.07 10.98
CA ASP A 51 7.62 10.08 10.29
C ASP A 51 8.84 10.50 11.14
N LYS A 52 8.80 10.31 12.46
CA LYS A 52 9.88 10.66 13.40
C LYS A 52 10.95 9.57 13.53
N ILE A 53 10.57 8.29 13.34
CA ILE A 53 11.46 7.15 13.57
C ILE A 53 12.14 6.75 12.26
N LEU A 54 13.37 7.15 12.07
CA LEU A 54 14.13 6.90 10.84
C LEU A 54 15.16 5.77 10.97
N ASP A 55 15.61 5.41 12.18
CA ASP A 55 16.81 4.62 12.41
C ASP A 55 16.54 3.15 12.83
N VAL A 56 15.29 2.77 13.06
CA VAL A 56 14.93 1.41 13.51
C VAL A 56 14.08 0.71 12.43
N PRO A 57 14.33 -0.59 12.11
CA PRO A 57 13.49 -1.34 11.19
C PRO A 57 12.02 -1.33 11.61
N LEU A 58 11.09 -1.13 10.66
CA LEU A 58 9.63 -1.12 10.95
C LEU A 58 9.18 -2.43 11.63
N ALA A 59 9.83 -3.54 11.30
CA ALA A 59 9.58 -4.84 11.92
C ALA A 59 9.88 -4.89 13.42
N GLN A 60 10.80 -4.05 13.92
CA GLN A 60 11.21 -4.00 15.33
C GLN A 60 10.45 -2.97 16.18
N ILE A 61 9.78 -2.00 15.53
CA ILE A 61 9.08 -0.93 16.25
C ILE A 61 7.75 -1.42 16.84
N GLY A 62 7.26 -2.61 16.43
CA GLY A 62 6.12 -3.31 17.02
C GLY A 62 4.91 -2.40 17.24
N GLY A 63 4.16 -2.05 16.19
CA GLY A 63 2.94 -1.26 16.35
C GLY A 63 2.10 -1.26 15.08
N LYS A 64 0.88 -1.77 15.16
CA LYS A 64 -0.13 -1.54 14.12
C LYS A 64 -0.39 -0.03 14.08
N GLY A 65 -0.30 0.59 12.91
CA GLY A 65 -0.77 1.97 12.74
C GLY A 65 0.24 3.11 12.94
N LEU A 66 1.57 2.88 12.92
CA LEU A 66 2.61 3.92 13.07
C LEU A 66 2.44 5.16 12.18
N PHE A 67 1.77 5.03 11.06
CA PHE A 67 1.55 6.10 10.09
C PHE A 67 0.10 6.59 10.04
N VAL A 68 -0.81 5.98 10.82
CA VAL A 68 -2.25 6.29 10.75
C VAL A 68 -2.84 6.74 12.08
N LYS A 69 -2.25 6.36 13.23
CA LYS A 69 -2.80 6.61 14.56
C LYS A 69 -3.18 8.08 14.79
N GLU A 70 -2.26 9.00 14.59
CA GLU A 70 -2.51 10.43 14.82
C GLU A 70 -3.52 11.02 13.81
N ILE A 71 -3.60 10.42 12.62
CA ILE A 71 -4.60 10.79 11.61
C ILE A 71 -5.99 10.29 12.02
N GLU A 72 -6.09 9.05 12.51
CA GLU A 72 -7.33 8.48 13.02
C GLU A 72 -7.83 9.25 14.26
N GLU A 73 -6.94 9.67 15.16
CA GLU A 73 -7.27 10.54 16.29
C GLU A 73 -7.84 11.89 15.83
N ALA A 74 -7.25 12.51 14.79
CA ALA A 74 -7.74 13.75 14.20
C ALA A 74 -9.10 13.59 13.50
N LEU A 75 -9.36 12.43 12.86
CA LEU A 75 -10.68 12.09 12.31
C LEU A 75 -11.73 11.93 13.41
N LEU A 76 -11.41 11.21 14.49
CA LEU A 76 -12.31 10.95 15.61
C LEU A 76 -12.64 12.20 16.40
N SER A 77 -11.68 13.12 16.56
CA SER A 77 -11.90 14.41 17.22
C SER A 77 -12.62 15.45 16.34
N GLY A 78 -12.78 15.18 15.05
CA GLY A 78 -13.36 16.15 14.10
C GLY A 78 -12.40 17.26 13.68
N GLU A 79 -11.12 17.15 13.96
CA GLU A 79 -10.08 18.08 13.54
C GLU A 79 -9.88 18.05 12.02
N ILE A 80 -10.08 16.88 11.41
CA ILE A 80 -10.15 16.67 9.97
C ILE A 80 -11.41 15.87 9.61
N ASP A 81 -11.79 15.90 8.35
CA ASP A 81 -13.00 15.25 7.84
C ASP A 81 -12.69 13.99 7.05
N LEU A 82 -11.61 14.02 6.31
CA LEU A 82 -11.07 12.88 5.58
C LEU A 82 -9.55 12.83 5.66
N ALA A 83 -9.01 11.63 5.37
CA ALA A 83 -7.57 11.42 5.24
C ALA A 83 -7.28 10.57 3.99
N VAL A 84 -6.13 10.84 3.35
CA VAL A 84 -5.66 10.07 2.20
C VAL A 84 -4.48 9.21 2.59
N HIS A 85 -4.61 7.91 2.32
CA HIS A 85 -3.59 6.91 2.62
C HIS A 85 -3.18 6.12 1.39
N SER A 86 -1.93 5.68 1.35
CA SER A 86 -1.57 4.56 0.51
C SER A 86 -2.20 3.30 1.11
N MET A 87 -3.04 2.60 0.36
CA MET A 87 -3.81 1.46 0.87
C MET A 87 -2.95 0.36 1.51
N LYS A 88 -1.75 0.13 0.97
CA LYS A 88 -0.82 -0.87 1.50
C LYS A 88 -0.28 -0.57 2.91
N ASP A 89 -0.41 0.69 3.36
CA ASP A 89 0.07 1.14 4.67
C ASP A 89 -1.07 1.13 5.71
N MET A 90 -2.31 0.85 5.27
CA MET A 90 -3.50 0.79 6.13
C MET A 90 -3.59 -0.54 6.88
N PRO A 91 -3.86 -0.52 8.18
CA PRO A 91 -4.16 -1.73 8.93
C PRO A 91 -5.41 -2.43 8.38
N THR A 92 -5.51 -3.74 8.60
CA THR A 92 -6.69 -4.51 8.19
C THR A 92 -7.92 -4.17 9.04
N GLU A 93 -7.71 -3.82 10.29
CA GLU A 93 -8.74 -3.38 11.24
C GLU A 93 -8.61 -1.88 11.49
N LEU A 94 -9.74 -1.18 11.46
CA LEU A 94 -9.84 0.26 11.73
C LEU A 94 -10.66 0.50 13.00
N PRO A 95 -10.51 1.66 13.64
CA PRO A 95 -11.42 2.07 14.71
C PRO A 95 -12.88 1.99 14.27
N GLU A 96 -13.76 1.51 15.13
CA GLU A 96 -15.17 1.21 14.82
C GLU A 96 -15.90 2.36 14.11
N LYS A 97 -15.62 3.60 14.51
CA LYS A 97 -16.26 4.80 13.94
C LYS A 97 -15.66 5.25 12.61
N LEU A 98 -14.55 4.66 12.18
CA LEU A 98 -13.87 5.01 10.94
C LEU A 98 -14.05 3.94 9.85
N ALA A 99 -13.91 4.33 8.60
CA ALA A 99 -13.92 3.43 7.46
C ALA A 99 -13.15 4.01 6.27
N ILE A 100 -12.68 3.12 5.38
CA ILE A 100 -12.30 3.52 4.02
C ILE A 100 -13.60 3.78 3.23
N LEU A 101 -13.93 5.05 3.09
CA LEU A 101 -15.17 5.48 2.44
C LEU A 101 -15.06 5.40 0.90
N CYS A 102 -13.85 5.62 0.37
CA CYS A 102 -13.62 5.68 -1.06
C CYS A 102 -12.27 5.07 -1.44
N VAL A 103 -12.26 4.37 -2.55
CA VAL A 103 -11.05 3.83 -3.20
C VAL A 103 -11.04 4.33 -4.65
N PRO A 104 -10.24 5.34 -4.99
CA PRO A 104 -10.10 5.84 -6.36
C PRO A 104 -9.47 4.82 -7.33
N PRO A 105 -9.41 5.12 -8.64
CA PRO A 105 -8.70 4.28 -9.60
C PRO A 105 -7.27 3.99 -9.16
N ARG A 106 -6.86 2.72 -9.31
CA ARG A 106 -5.55 2.21 -8.91
C ARG A 106 -4.47 2.66 -9.90
N GLU A 107 -3.36 3.16 -9.40
CA GLU A 107 -2.14 3.38 -10.18
C GLU A 107 -1.38 2.06 -10.32
N ASP A 108 -0.40 1.98 -11.21
CA ASP A 108 0.41 0.77 -11.49
C ASP A 108 0.87 0.08 -10.19
N PRO A 109 0.38 -1.15 -9.91
CA PRO A 109 0.68 -1.84 -8.65
C PRO A 109 2.07 -2.46 -8.60
N ARG A 110 2.80 -2.52 -9.72
CA ARG A 110 4.08 -3.21 -9.81
C ARG A 110 5.15 -2.57 -8.95
N ASP A 111 6.15 -3.36 -8.61
CA ASP A 111 7.41 -2.84 -8.11
C ASP A 111 8.27 -2.36 -9.30
N ALA A 112 9.07 -1.35 -9.03
CA ALA A 112 9.98 -0.75 -10.00
C ALA A 112 11.41 -0.91 -9.52
N LEU A 113 12.27 -1.45 -10.38
CA LEU A 113 13.71 -1.46 -10.22
C LEU A 113 14.26 -0.13 -10.73
N ILE A 114 15.15 0.47 -9.96
CA ILE A 114 15.97 1.60 -10.38
C ILE A 114 17.42 1.18 -10.19
N SER A 115 18.12 0.99 -11.28
CA SER A 115 19.51 0.53 -11.30
C SER A 115 20.43 1.70 -11.62
N ARG A 116 21.58 1.76 -10.93
CA ARG A 116 22.53 2.84 -11.08
C ARG A 116 23.14 2.91 -12.48
N ASP A 117 23.29 1.77 -13.12
CA ASP A 117 23.94 1.62 -14.44
C ASP A 117 22.96 1.26 -15.56
N GLY A 118 21.63 1.32 -15.29
CA GLY A 118 20.57 1.07 -16.27
C GLY A 118 20.34 -0.41 -16.58
N ARG A 119 20.94 -1.35 -15.84
CA ARG A 119 20.73 -2.79 -16.06
C ARG A 119 19.38 -3.25 -15.54
N SER A 120 18.73 -4.15 -16.28
CA SER A 120 17.53 -4.85 -15.83
C SER A 120 17.86 -5.84 -14.69
N PHE A 121 16.82 -6.29 -13.97
CA PHE A 121 16.96 -7.18 -12.82
C PHE A 121 17.77 -8.45 -13.10
N MET A 122 17.47 -9.12 -14.21
CA MET A 122 18.18 -10.35 -14.59
C MET A 122 19.62 -10.11 -15.01
N ASN A 123 19.96 -8.89 -15.44
CA ASN A 123 21.30 -8.51 -15.92
C ASN A 123 22.16 -7.82 -14.83
N LEU A 124 21.65 -7.68 -13.61
CA LEU A 124 22.45 -7.19 -12.51
C LEU A 124 23.64 -8.10 -12.23
N PRO A 125 24.82 -7.55 -11.86
CA PRO A 125 25.98 -8.36 -11.53
C PRO A 125 25.70 -9.35 -10.39
N ARG A 126 26.43 -10.47 -10.38
CA ARG A 126 26.39 -11.40 -9.26
C ARG A 126 26.84 -10.70 -7.97
N GLY A 127 26.09 -10.89 -6.89
CA GLY A 127 26.35 -10.22 -5.62
C GLY A 127 25.91 -8.76 -5.57
N ALA A 128 25.19 -8.25 -6.59
CA ALA A 128 24.72 -6.85 -6.60
C ALA A 128 23.91 -6.52 -5.35
N ARG A 129 24.17 -5.32 -4.80
CA ARG A 129 23.52 -4.81 -3.59
C ARG A 129 22.20 -4.15 -3.95
N ILE A 130 21.10 -4.77 -3.53
CA ILE A 130 19.74 -4.29 -3.76
C ILE A 130 19.18 -3.63 -2.52
N GLY A 131 18.86 -2.34 -2.61
CA GLY A 131 18.27 -1.58 -1.50
C GLY A 131 16.77 -1.79 -1.37
N THR A 132 16.34 -2.42 -0.26
CA THR A 132 14.95 -2.51 0.17
C THR A 132 14.85 -2.79 1.67
N SER A 133 13.78 -2.33 2.34
CA SER A 133 13.43 -2.72 3.71
C SER A 133 12.17 -3.58 3.76
N SER A 134 11.63 -3.96 2.62
CA SER A 134 10.42 -4.77 2.52
C SER A 134 10.79 -6.25 2.50
N LEU A 135 10.39 -7.00 3.53
CA LEU A 135 10.61 -8.46 3.58
C LEU A 135 9.91 -9.16 2.42
N ARG A 136 8.75 -8.65 1.99
CA ARG A 136 8.04 -9.13 0.80
C ARG A 136 8.89 -9.03 -0.47
N ARG A 137 9.58 -7.90 -0.67
CA ARG A 137 10.48 -7.73 -1.82
C ARG A 137 11.72 -8.58 -1.66
N GLN A 138 12.37 -8.50 -0.51
CA GLN A 138 13.56 -9.28 -0.20
C GLN A 138 13.38 -10.75 -0.55
N SER A 139 12.34 -11.39 0.00
CA SER A 139 12.09 -12.81 -0.19
C SER A 139 11.90 -13.19 -1.66
N GLN A 140 11.10 -12.42 -2.40
CA GLN A 140 10.82 -12.72 -3.81
C GLN A 140 12.06 -12.47 -4.71
N LEU A 141 12.81 -11.40 -4.44
CA LEU A 141 14.02 -11.09 -5.19
C LEU A 141 15.10 -12.15 -4.95
N LEU A 142 15.27 -12.62 -3.71
CA LEU A 142 16.20 -13.71 -3.38
C LEU A 142 15.73 -15.05 -3.93
N HIS A 143 14.41 -15.30 -4.00
CA HIS A 143 13.87 -16.49 -4.64
C HIS A 143 14.23 -16.54 -6.14
N ALA A 144 14.10 -15.40 -6.83
CA ALA A 144 14.42 -15.29 -8.26
C ALA A 144 15.94 -15.23 -8.53
N ARG A 145 16.71 -14.60 -7.66
CA ARG A 145 18.15 -14.35 -7.77
C ARG A 145 18.83 -14.51 -6.39
N PRO A 146 19.10 -15.77 -5.96
CA PRO A 146 19.69 -16.05 -4.63
C PRO A 146 21.14 -15.55 -4.49
N ASP A 147 21.76 -15.16 -5.57
CA ASP A 147 23.10 -14.57 -5.60
C ASP A 147 23.16 -13.09 -5.25
N LEU A 148 22.01 -12.40 -5.12
CA LEU A 148 21.95 -10.98 -4.78
C LEU A 148 22.18 -10.74 -3.29
N THR A 149 22.62 -9.52 -2.96
CA THR A 149 22.77 -9.05 -1.58
C THR A 149 21.69 -8.02 -1.28
N ILE A 150 20.78 -8.35 -0.37
CA ILE A 150 19.75 -7.38 0.06
C ILE A 150 20.30 -6.51 1.18
N VAL A 151 20.19 -5.20 0.99
CA VAL A 151 20.68 -4.19 1.95
C VAL A 151 19.52 -3.30 2.37
N MET A 152 19.41 -3.03 3.67
CA MET A 152 18.33 -2.20 4.22
C MET A 152 18.37 -0.78 3.65
N LEU A 153 17.24 -0.32 3.10
CA LEU A 153 17.05 1.02 2.53
C LEU A 153 15.86 1.72 3.20
N ARG A 154 16.13 2.78 3.94
CA ARG A 154 15.13 3.62 4.63
C ARG A 154 15.14 5.06 4.12
N GLY A 155 14.06 5.78 4.44
CA GLY A 155 13.81 7.17 4.06
C GLY A 155 12.66 7.32 3.07
N ASN A 156 12.33 8.55 2.74
CA ASN A 156 11.36 8.88 1.70
C ASN A 156 11.92 8.57 0.30
N LEU A 157 11.12 8.66 -0.74
CA LEU A 157 11.51 8.31 -2.11
C LEU A 157 12.75 9.09 -2.59
N ASP A 158 12.78 10.40 -2.35
CA ASP A 158 13.92 11.29 -2.67
C ASP A 158 15.20 10.86 -1.95
N THR A 159 15.12 10.57 -0.67
CA THR A 159 16.26 10.08 0.12
C THR A 159 16.80 8.76 -0.42
N ARG A 160 15.90 7.84 -0.83
CA ARG A 160 16.30 6.54 -1.38
C ARG A 160 16.98 6.69 -2.74
N LEU A 161 16.47 7.54 -3.62
CA LEU A 161 17.10 7.86 -4.91
C LEU A 161 18.47 8.52 -4.71
N LYS A 162 18.58 9.44 -3.74
CA LYS A 162 19.85 10.06 -3.39
C LYS A 162 20.90 9.02 -2.98
N LYS A 163 20.55 8.10 -2.07
CA LYS A 163 21.45 7.02 -1.62
C LYS A 163 21.88 6.09 -2.77
N LEU A 164 21.01 5.82 -3.74
CA LEU A 164 21.39 5.07 -4.94
C LEU A 164 22.43 5.84 -5.77
N ARG A 165 22.19 7.12 -6.04
CA ARG A 165 23.10 7.98 -6.80
C ARG A 165 24.46 8.16 -6.12
N GLU A 166 24.50 8.13 -4.79
CA GLU A 166 25.73 8.13 -3.98
C GLU A 166 26.48 6.78 -3.99
N GLY A 167 25.95 5.75 -4.69
CA GLY A 167 26.63 4.47 -4.84
C GLY A 167 26.52 3.54 -3.63
N GLN A 168 25.60 3.80 -2.67
CA GLN A 168 25.37 2.93 -1.53
C GLN A 168 24.75 1.57 -1.96
N PHE A 169 24.12 1.53 -3.13
CA PHE A 169 23.45 0.37 -3.73
C PHE A 169 23.77 0.29 -5.23
N ASP A 170 23.67 -0.89 -5.80
CA ASP A 170 23.74 -1.08 -7.25
C ASP A 170 22.37 -0.90 -7.91
N ALA A 171 21.30 -1.25 -7.17
CA ALA A 171 19.92 -0.94 -7.53
C ALA A 171 19.04 -0.82 -6.26
N ILE A 172 17.87 -0.21 -6.42
CA ILE A 172 16.83 -0.15 -5.39
C ILE A 172 15.48 -0.58 -5.96
N VAL A 173 14.59 -1.10 -5.11
CA VAL A 173 13.25 -1.48 -5.52
C VAL A 173 12.21 -0.65 -4.77
N LEU A 174 11.38 0.06 -5.54
CA LEU A 174 10.34 0.97 -5.05
C LEU A 174 8.97 0.58 -5.63
N ALA A 175 7.88 1.15 -5.12
CA ALA A 175 6.57 1.01 -5.76
C ALA A 175 6.47 1.96 -6.95
N ALA A 176 6.15 1.46 -8.15
CA ALA A 176 5.99 2.26 -9.35
C ALA A 176 4.98 3.40 -9.17
N ALA A 177 3.85 3.11 -8.51
CA ALA A 177 2.82 4.12 -8.22
C ALA A 177 3.35 5.37 -7.51
N GLY A 178 4.29 5.21 -6.57
CA GLY A 178 4.89 6.35 -5.87
C GLY A 178 5.72 7.24 -6.79
N LEU A 179 6.54 6.62 -7.64
CA LEU A 179 7.36 7.32 -8.62
C LEU A 179 6.50 8.05 -9.67
N ARG A 180 5.48 7.36 -10.21
CA ARG A 180 4.56 7.92 -11.20
C ARG A 180 3.81 9.13 -10.66
N ARG A 181 3.29 9.05 -9.43
CA ARG A 181 2.59 10.17 -8.77
C ARG A 181 3.47 11.40 -8.54
N LEU A 182 4.77 11.20 -8.35
CA LEU A 182 5.74 12.30 -8.24
C LEU A 182 6.28 12.79 -9.59
N GLY A 183 5.84 12.23 -10.72
CA GLY A 183 6.36 12.55 -12.05
C GLY A 183 7.77 11.97 -12.32
N TRP A 184 8.21 10.99 -11.49
CA TRP A 184 9.54 10.38 -11.57
C TRP A 184 9.55 9.03 -12.27
N ALA A 185 8.59 8.78 -13.16
CA ALA A 185 8.53 7.56 -13.95
C ALA A 185 9.81 7.36 -14.82
N HIS A 186 10.47 8.43 -15.18
CA HIS A 186 11.74 8.42 -15.94
C HIS A 186 12.93 7.85 -15.15
N GLU A 187 12.85 7.74 -13.83
CA GLU A 187 13.87 7.09 -12.99
C GLU A 187 13.77 5.55 -13.06
N ILE A 188 12.65 5.01 -13.53
CA ILE A 188 12.40 3.57 -13.53
C ILE A 188 13.24 2.91 -14.63
N THR A 189 14.12 2.00 -14.22
CA THR A 189 14.88 1.15 -15.16
C THR A 189 13.99 0.01 -15.68
N GLU A 190 13.22 -0.63 -14.79
CA GLU A 190 12.38 -1.76 -15.13
C GLU A 190 11.16 -1.84 -14.20
N TYR A 191 10.00 -2.13 -14.78
CA TYR A 191 8.82 -2.55 -14.03
C TYR A 191 8.92 -4.06 -13.81
N LEU A 192 9.11 -4.50 -12.55
CA LEU A 192 9.23 -5.91 -12.25
C LEU A 192 7.91 -6.64 -12.53
N ALA A 193 8.00 -7.70 -13.31
CA ALA A 193 6.86 -8.56 -13.59
C ALA A 193 6.34 -9.19 -12.28
N PRO A 194 5.01 -9.39 -12.11
CA PRO A 194 4.44 -10.01 -10.91
C PRO A 194 5.02 -11.40 -10.60
N GLN A 195 5.53 -12.11 -11.62
CA GLN A 195 6.20 -13.39 -11.45
C GLN A 195 7.52 -13.25 -10.66
N ILE A 196 8.20 -12.10 -10.75
CA ILE A 196 9.43 -11.79 -10.01
C ILE A 196 9.08 -11.12 -8.67
N SER A 197 8.14 -10.18 -8.68
CA SER A 197 7.75 -9.43 -7.49
C SER A 197 6.25 -9.16 -7.49
N LEU A 198 5.47 -10.08 -6.91
CA LEU A 198 4.04 -9.88 -6.70
C LEU A 198 3.83 -8.67 -5.78
N PRO A 199 2.95 -7.73 -6.13
CA PRO A 199 2.75 -6.50 -5.38
C PRO A 199 2.35 -6.72 -3.91
N ALA A 200 2.57 -5.69 -3.10
CA ALA A 200 1.96 -5.65 -1.77
C ALA A 200 0.44 -5.49 -1.89
N ILE A 201 -0.28 -6.02 -0.92
CA ILE A 201 -1.72 -5.84 -0.75
C ILE A 201 -2.06 -4.34 -0.83
N GLY A 202 -2.96 -3.96 -1.74
CA GLY A 202 -3.36 -2.57 -1.94
C GLY A 202 -2.28 -1.66 -2.56
N GLN A 203 -1.14 -2.18 -3.02
CA GLN A 203 -0.12 -1.34 -3.65
C GLN A 203 -0.68 -0.65 -4.91
N GLY A 204 -0.42 0.65 -5.05
CA GLY A 204 -0.96 1.48 -6.12
C GLY A 204 -2.33 2.08 -5.83
N ALA A 205 -3.13 1.50 -4.94
CA ALA A 205 -4.42 2.07 -4.53
C ALA A 205 -4.25 3.14 -3.44
N LEU A 206 -5.15 4.13 -3.46
CA LEU A 206 -5.39 5.05 -2.36
C LEU A 206 -6.61 4.60 -1.57
N GLY A 207 -6.60 4.82 -0.27
CA GLY A 207 -7.76 4.74 0.60
C GLY A 207 -8.10 6.12 1.14
N ILE A 208 -9.34 6.54 0.97
CA ILE A 208 -9.83 7.76 1.60
C ILE A 208 -10.64 7.36 2.81
N GLU A 209 -10.09 7.67 3.99
CA GLU A 209 -10.67 7.35 5.28
C GLU A 209 -11.49 8.51 5.80
N GLY A 210 -12.57 8.20 6.51
CA GLY A 210 -13.43 9.17 7.18
C GLY A 210 -14.35 8.51 8.18
N ARG A 211 -15.19 9.32 8.85
CA ARG A 211 -16.19 8.84 9.81
C ARG A 211 -17.33 8.09 9.09
N ARG A 212 -17.74 6.94 9.66
CA ARG A 212 -18.80 6.09 9.08
C ARG A 212 -20.16 6.76 9.00
N ASP A 213 -20.43 7.71 9.87
CA ASP A 213 -21.72 8.43 10.00
C ASP A 213 -21.72 9.78 9.28
N ASP A 214 -20.62 10.18 8.64
CA ASP A 214 -20.55 11.44 7.90
C ASP A 214 -21.13 11.25 6.46
N HIS A 215 -22.45 11.31 6.37
CA HIS A 215 -23.18 11.12 5.08
C HIS A 215 -22.85 12.19 4.05
N PHE A 216 -22.48 13.43 4.48
CA PHE A 216 -22.04 14.46 3.56
C PHE A 216 -20.76 14.07 2.85
N ILE A 217 -19.76 13.61 3.61
CA ILE A 217 -18.49 13.14 3.07
C ILE A 217 -18.68 11.91 2.20
N GLN A 218 -19.51 10.95 2.60
CA GLN A 218 -19.80 9.77 1.77
C GLN A 218 -20.40 10.17 0.41
N SER A 219 -21.35 11.10 0.41
CA SER A 219 -21.97 11.62 -0.81
C SER A 219 -20.93 12.32 -1.69
N LEU A 220 -20.10 13.18 -1.11
CA LEU A 220 -19.04 13.90 -1.82
C LEU A 220 -18.02 12.95 -2.49
N LEU A 221 -17.68 11.86 -1.81
CA LEU A 221 -16.71 10.87 -2.30
C LEU A 221 -17.30 9.86 -3.32
N SER A 222 -18.61 9.78 -3.44
CA SER A 222 -19.27 8.74 -4.27
C SER A 222 -18.83 8.78 -5.73
N GLY A 223 -18.66 9.98 -6.31
CA GLY A 223 -18.19 10.17 -7.68
C GLY A 223 -16.70 9.86 -7.91
N LEU A 224 -15.92 9.73 -6.85
CA LEU A 224 -14.49 9.39 -6.94
C LEU A 224 -14.24 7.90 -6.73
N ASN A 225 -15.20 7.17 -6.17
CA ASN A 225 -15.03 5.76 -5.84
C ASN A 225 -15.00 4.89 -7.10
N HIS A 226 -13.95 4.08 -7.25
CA HIS A 226 -13.79 3.16 -8.38
C HIS A 226 -14.10 1.73 -7.96
N ALA A 227 -15.30 1.27 -8.29
CA ALA A 227 -15.79 -0.05 -7.87
C ALA A 227 -14.83 -1.21 -8.21
N PRO A 228 -14.23 -1.30 -9.42
CA PRO A 228 -13.28 -2.37 -9.72
C PRO A 228 -12.04 -2.37 -8.80
N THR A 229 -11.47 -1.19 -8.52
CA THR A 229 -10.33 -1.09 -7.59
C THR A 229 -10.74 -1.47 -6.17
N LYS A 230 -11.90 -0.99 -5.70
CA LYS A 230 -12.42 -1.33 -4.37
C LYS A 230 -12.62 -2.84 -4.21
N THR A 231 -13.24 -3.50 -5.19
CA THR A 231 -13.41 -4.95 -5.21
C THR A 231 -12.07 -5.70 -5.13
N ALA A 232 -11.09 -5.31 -5.97
CA ALA A 232 -9.76 -5.91 -5.93
C ALA A 232 -9.10 -5.77 -4.56
N VAL A 233 -9.14 -4.57 -3.99
CA VAL A 233 -8.54 -4.26 -2.68
C VAL A 233 -9.24 -5.02 -1.55
N LEU A 234 -10.56 -5.21 -1.61
CA LEU A 234 -11.30 -6.00 -0.61
C LEU A 234 -10.82 -7.45 -0.61
N ALA A 235 -10.68 -8.09 -1.78
CA ALA A 235 -10.17 -9.45 -1.89
C ALA A 235 -8.73 -9.57 -1.34
N GLU A 236 -7.85 -8.64 -1.72
CA GLU A 236 -6.46 -8.60 -1.24
C GLU A 236 -6.38 -8.41 0.29
N ARG A 237 -7.18 -7.51 0.86
CA ARG A 237 -7.20 -7.21 2.30
C ARG A 237 -7.80 -8.36 3.12
N ALA A 238 -8.81 -9.06 2.61
CA ALA A 238 -9.39 -10.24 3.25
C ALA A 238 -8.34 -11.36 3.39
N LEU A 239 -7.53 -11.59 2.35
CA LEU A 239 -6.39 -12.50 2.44
C LEU A 239 -5.42 -12.07 3.54
N LEU A 240 -5.00 -10.81 3.58
CA LEU A 240 -4.05 -10.30 4.57
C LEU A 240 -4.61 -10.45 6.00
N HIS A 241 -5.88 -10.11 6.19
CA HIS A 241 -6.57 -10.24 7.47
C HIS A 241 -6.60 -11.68 7.95
N ARG A 242 -6.98 -12.63 7.07
CA ARG A 242 -7.03 -14.06 7.41
C ARG A 242 -5.66 -14.67 7.73
N LEU A 243 -4.60 -14.21 7.06
CA LEU A 243 -3.23 -14.62 7.35
C LEU A 243 -2.64 -13.93 8.60
N GLN A 244 -3.41 -13.04 9.27
CA GLN A 244 -2.93 -12.20 10.38
C GLN A 244 -1.66 -11.41 10.02
N GLY A 245 -1.53 -11.08 8.73
CA GLY A 245 -0.33 -10.46 8.17
C GLY A 245 -0.27 -8.96 8.44
N GLY A 246 0.93 -8.42 8.22
CA GLY A 246 1.23 -6.99 8.30
C GLY A 246 2.48 -6.66 7.49
N CYS A 247 3.00 -5.44 7.63
CA CYS A 247 4.21 -5.00 6.92
C CYS A 247 5.48 -5.79 7.30
N GLN A 248 5.40 -6.64 8.31
CA GLN A 248 6.52 -7.37 8.91
C GLN A 248 6.67 -8.80 8.39
N VAL A 249 5.82 -9.23 7.48
CA VAL A 249 5.83 -10.60 6.94
C VAL A 249 5.91 -10.58 5.41
N PRO A 250 6.58 -11.54 4.80
CA PRO A 250 6.71 -11.64 3.35
C PRO A 250 5.45 -12.24 2.73
N ILE A 251 4.36 -11.48 2.78
CA ILE A 251 3.07 -11.76 2.14
C ILE A 251 2.89 -10.80 0.98
N ALA A 252 2.41 -11.31 -0.15
CA ALA A 252 2.01 -10.52 -1.30
C ALA A 252 0.66 -11.00 -1.83
N ALA A 253 -0.11 -10.08 -2.39
CA ALA A 253 -1.28 -10.44 -3.17
C ALA A 253 -1.64 -9.34 -4.17
N HIS A 254 -2.23 -9.76 -5.28
CA HIS A 254 -2.74 -8.86 -6.28
C HIS A 254 -3.99 -9.44 -6.94
N ALA A 255 -5.06 -8.67 -6.92
CA ALA A 255 -6.32 -9.00 -7.58
C ALA A 255 -6.45 -8.25 -8.90
N THR A 256 -6.86 -8.95 -9.94
CA THR A 256 -7.26 -8.39 -11.23
C THR A 256 -8.70 -8.74 -11.54
N LEU A 257 -9.39 -7.87 -12.27
CA LEU A 257 -10.77 -8.08 -12.67
C LEU A 257 -10.84 -8.34 -14.18
N ALA A 258 -11.58 -9.36 -14.58
CA ALA A 258 -11.93 -9.68 -15.96
C ALA A 258 -13.45 -9.77 -16.09
N GLY A 259 -14.11 -8.64 -16.42
CA GLY A 259 -15.56 -8.52 -16.37
C GLY A 259 -16.10 -8.69 -14.95
N ARG A 260 -16.93 -9.72 -14.71
CA ARG A 260 -17.48 -10.03 -13.38
C ARG A 260 -16.61 -11.02 -12.57
N ARG A 261 -15.46 -11.46 -13.10
CA ARG A 261 -14.53 -12.34 -12.39
C ARG A 261 -13.45 -11.54 -11.70
N VAL A 262 -13.12 -11.97 -10.49
CA VAL A 262 -11.97 -11.53 -9.72
C VAL A 262 -10.96 -12.68 -9.73
N ILE A 263 -9.74 -12.40 -10.13
CA ILE A 263 -8.62 -13.33 -10.10
C ILE A 263 -7.65 -12.80 -9.05
N LEU A 264 -7.53 -13.51 -7.94
CA LEU A 264 -6.64 -13.14 -6.84
C LEU A 264 -5.46 -14.10 -6.82
N GLU A 265 -4.28 -13.57 -7.01
CA GLU A 265 -3.02 -14.27 -6.82
C GLU A 265 -2.39 -13.84 -5.49
N GLY A 266 -1.83 -14.78 -4.73
CA GLY A 266 -1.19 -14.49 -3.46
C GLY A 266 -0.04 -15.43 -3.16
N LEU A 267 0.85 -14.99 -2.26
CA LEU A 267 1.96 -15.79 -1.78
C LEU A 267 2.31 -15.52 -0.32
N VAL A 268 2.90 -16.55 0.30
CA VAL A 268 3.63 -16.49 1.56
C VAL A 268 5.02 -17.07 1.33
N SER A 269 6.05 -16.45 1.89
CA SER A 269 7.44 -16.85 1.66
C SER A 269 8.28 -16.75 2.93
N SER A 270 9.37 -17.54 3.02
CA SER A 270 10.43 -17.32 4.02
C SER A 270 11.21 -16.05 3.70
N VAL A 271 11.78 -15.40 4.71
CA VAL A 271 12.50 -14.11 4.54
C VAL A 271 13.71 -14.27 3.60
N ASP A 272 14.35 -15.43 3.58
CA ASP A 272 15.49 -15.74 2.71
C ASP A 272 15.09 -16.19 1.29
N GLY A 273 13.78 -16.31 1.04
CA GLY A 273 13.22 -16.67 -0.29
C GLY A 273 13.38 -18.15 -0.66
N LYS A 274 13.89 -19.01 0.23
CA LYS A 274 14.06 -20.45 -0.07
C LYS A 274 12.73 -21.19 -0.14
N GLU A 275 11.79 -20.83 0.73
CA GLU A 275 10.44 -21.36 0.72
C GLU A 275 9.48 -20.30 0.22
N LEU A 276 8.73 -20.60 -0.83
CA LEU A 276 7.73 -19.71 -1.40
C LEU A 276 6.51 -20.54 -1.81
N ILE A 277 5.37 -20.24 -1.20
CA ILE A 277 4.08 -20.84 -1.53
C ILE A 277 3.26 -19.79 -2.24
N ARG A 278 2.85 -20.09 -3.46
CA ARG A 278 2.07 -19.20 -4.34
C ARG A 278 0.87 -19.96 -4.87
N ASP A 279 -0.29 -19.30 -4.92
CA ASP A 279 -1.52 -19.88 -5.44
C ASP A 279 -2.43 -18.79 -5.99
N THR A 280 -3.48 -19.20 -6.73
CA THR A 280 -4.46 -18.32 -7.34
C THR A 280 -5.86 -18.87 -7.10
N VAL A 281 -6.80 -17.98 -6.80
CA VAL A 281 -8.23 -18.27 -6.69
C VAL A 281 -9.02 -17.33 -7.58
N GLU A 282 -10.03 -17.85 -8.24
CA GLU A 282 -11.00 -17.07 -9.00
C GLU A 282 -12.37 -17.11 -8.33
N GLY A 283 -13.06 -15.99 -8.42
CA GLY A 283 -14.45 -15.86 -7.93
C GLY A 283 -15.17 -14.71 -8.61
N THR A 284 -16.23 -14.23 -8.02
CA THR A 284 -17.05 -13.17 -8.60
C THR A 284 -16.94 -11.86 -7.82
N ILE A 285 -17.30 -10.75 -8.46
CA ILE A 285 -17.26 -9.41 -7.86
C ILE A 285 -18.26 -9.23 -6.71
N GLU A 286 -19.21 -10.13 -6.53
CA GLU A 286 -20.26 -10.07 -5.51
C GLU A 286 -19.74 -10.39 -4.12
N ASP A 287 -18.72 -11.24 -4.01
CA ASP A 287 -18.12 -11.65 -2.74
C ASP A 287 -16.59 -11.72 -2.81
N PRO A 288 -15.93 -10.56 -2.94
CA PRO A 288 -14.47 -10.51 -3.06
C PRO A 288 -13.74 -10.94 -1.79
N GLU A 289 -14.36 -10.74 -0.61
CA GLU A 289 -13.74 -11.11 0.66
C GLU A 289 -13.62 -12.63 0.81
N SER A 290 -14.63 -13.38 0.39
CA SER A 290 -14.60 -14.85 0.37
C SER A 290 -13.44 -15.39 -0.48
N ILE A 291 -13.14 -14.74 -1.62
CA ILE A 291 -12.00 -15.09 -2.48
C ILE A 291 -10.69 -14.95 -1.70
N GLY A 292 -10.52 -13.84 -0.97
CA GLY A 292 -9.37 -13.59 -0.15
C GLY A 292 -9.17 -14.62 0.95
N ILE A 293 -10.26 -14.95 1.67
CA ILE A 293 -10.24 -15.95 2.73
C ILE A 293 -9.90 -17.33 2.14
N GLN A 294 -10.53 -17.73 1.03
CA GLN A 294 -10.28 -19.01 0.38
C GLN A 294 -8.81 -19.16 -0.03
N LEU A 295 -8.21 -18.11 -0.63
CA LEU A 295 -6.80 -18.16 -1.00
C LEU A 295 -5.91 -18.27 0.23
N ALA A 296 -6.21 -17.54 1.31
CA ALA A 296 -5.45 -17.62 2.55
C ALA A 296 -5.46 -19.04 3.13
N GLU A 297 -6.63 -19.69 3.20
CA GLU A 297 -6.74 -21.08 3.67
C GLU A 297 -5.93 -22.06 2.82
N ARG A 298 -5.93 -21.87 1.48
CA ARG A 298 -5.13 -22.70 0.58
C ARG A 298 -3.63 -22.51 0.80
N LEU A 299 -3.18 -21.28 1.01
CA LEU A 299 -1.77 -20.99 1.30
C LEU A 299 -1.35 -21.58 2.66
N LEU A 300 -2.19 -21.45 3.71
CA LEU A 300 -1.95 -22.04 5.02
C LEU A 300 -1.85 -23.57 4.94
N ALA A 301 -2.82 -24.23 4.29
CA ALA A 301 -2.87 -25.69 4.14
C ALA A 301 -1.65 -26.26 3.38
N ARG A 302 -0.99 -25.46 2.56
CA ARG A 302 0.23 -25.82 1.82
C ARG A 302 1.52 -25.55 2.59
N GLY A 303 1.44 -25.18 3.87
CA GLY A 303 2.58 -24.95 4.76
C GLY A 303 2.89 -23.47 5.01
N GLY A 304 2.07 -22.55 4.53
CA GLY A 304 2.22 -21.11 4.83
C GLY A 304 2.12 -20.80 6.32
N ASP A 305 1.36 -21.60 7.09
CA ASP A 305 1.28 -21.53 8.54
C ASP A 305 2.65 -21.70 9.21
N LYS A 306 3.45 -22.69 8.78
CA LYS A 306 4.78 -22.94 9.32
C LYS A 306 5.74 -21.80 9.04
N ILE A 307 5.70 -21.26 7.81
CA ILE A 307 6.51 -20.10 7.42
C ILE A 307 6.17 -18.90 8.29
N LEU A 308 4.88 -18.60 8.48
CA LEU A 308 4.42 -17.48 9.29
C LEU A 308 4.77 -17.65 10.77
N GLN A 309 4.58 -18.86 11.34
CA GLN A 309 4.96 -19.18 12.71
C GLN A 309 6.47 -18.99 12.96
N ALA A 310 7.31 -19.41 12.01
CA ALA A 310 8.75 -19.21 12.13
C ALA A 310 9.14 -17.73 12.18
N ILE A 311 8.40 -16.86 11.51
CA ILE A 311 8.64 -15.41 11.51
C ILE A 311 8.11 -14.76 12.80
N TYR A 312 6.89 -15.10 13.23
CA TYR A 312 6.29 -14.53 14.44
C TYR A 312 6.95 -15.05 15.73
N GLY A 313 7.46 -16.28 15.74
CA GLY A 313 8.15 -16.85 16.90
C GLY A 313 9.58 -16.34 17.12
N THR A 314 10.12 -15.57 16.18
CA THR A 314 11.43 -14.91 16.25
C THR A 314 11.34 -13.43 16.64
N THR A 315 10.14 -12.89 16.81
CA THR A 315 9.86 -11.51 17.28
C THR A 315 9.36 -11.55 18.72
#